data_3d2430a26a9c080ce9bc01e336d92a65
#
_entry.id   3d2430a26a9c080ce9bc01e336d92a65
#
_cell.length_a   1.000
_cell.length_b   1.000
_cell.length_c   1.000
_cell.angle_alpha   90.00
_cell.angle_beta   90.00
_cell.angle_gamma   90.00
#
_symmetry.space_group_name_H-M   'P 1'
#
loop_
_entity.id
_entity.type
_entity.pdbx_description
1 polymer ?
#
loop_
_entity_poly.entity_id
_entity_poly.type
_entity_poly.pdbx_seq_one_letter_code
_entity_poly.pdbx_strand_id
1 'polypeptide(L)' 'MTKLAAILKDREMTQRDLQRAIMLKFDFKIGDDRISKLYNGKVKNYQLRTAKIIAETLGVTIDDISEV' A
#
# COMPACT_ATOMS: atom_id res chain seq x y z
N MET A 1 2.68 9.58 -10.83
CA MET A 1 3.03 8.84 -9.59
C MET A 1 1.80 8.74 -8.71
N THR A 2 1.50 7.56 -8.20
CA THR A 2 0.37 7.38 -7.28
C THR A 2 0.71 7.95 -5.90
N LYS A 3 -0.34 8.20 -5.11
CA LYS A 3 -0.14 8.64 -3.72
C LYS A 3 0.62 7.59 -2.91
N LEU A 4 0.33 6.31 -3.13
CA LEU A 4 1.05 5.23 -2.46
C LEU A 4 2.53 5.25 -2.83
N ALA A 5 2.85 5.38 -4.12
CA ALA A 5 4.23 5.44 -4.58
C ALA A 5 4.97 6.62 -3.98
N ALA A 6 4.31 7.77 -3.89
CA ALA A 6 4.90 8.97 -3.29
C ALA A 6 5.24 8.75 -1.82
N ILE A 7 4.34 8.13 -1.07
CA ILE A 7 4.57 7.83 0.36
C ILE A 7 5.75 6.87 0.53
N LEU A 8 5.79 5.81 -0.26
CA LEU A 8 6.89 4.84 -0.17
C LEU A 8 8.21 5.46 -0.53
N LYS A 9 8.25 6.28 -1.57
CA LYS A 9 9.47 6.99 -1.95
C LYS A 9 9.95 7.93 -0.85
N ASP A 10 9.04 8.67 -0.26
CA ASP A 10 9.36 9.59 0.83
C ASP A 10 9.97 8.87 2.03
N ARG A 11 9.55 7.64 2.26
CA ARG A 11 10.04 6.82 3.38
C ARG A 11 11.19 5.90 2.99
N GLU A 12 11.64 5.96 1.75
CA GLU A 12 12.70 5.09 1.22
C GLU A 12 12.34 3.61 1.36
N MET A 13 11.06 3.30 1.12
CA MET A 13 10.53 1.94 1.20
C MET A 13 10.28 1.39 -0.20
N THR A 14 10.62 0.12 -0.39
CA THR A 14 10.27 -0.60 -1.62
C THR A 14 8.89 -1.26 -1.44
N GLN A 15 8.35 -1.78 -2.56
CA GLN A 15 7.11 -2.56 -2.51
C GLN A 15 7.29 -3.78 -1.60
N ARG A 16 8.45 -4.42 -1.66
CA ARG A 16 8.75 -5.58 -0.81
C ARG A 16 8.82 -5.21 0.67
N ASP A 17 9.38 -4.05 0.98
CA ASP A 17 9.42 -3.55 2.36
C ASP A 17 8.01 -3.38 2.91
N LEU A 18 7.09 -2.85 2.09
CA LEU A 18 5.70 -2.71 2.49
C LEU A 18 5.04 -4.06 2.71
N GLN A 19 5.26 -5.02 1.80
CA GLN A 19 4.72 -6.36 1.96
C GLN A 19 5.19 -7.02 3.25
N ARG A 20 6.46 -6.85 3.57
CA ARG A 20 7.05 -7.39 4.80
C ARG A 20 6.46 -6.74 6.04
N ALA A 21 6.30 -5.42 6.02
CA ALA A 21 5.72 -4.70 7.14
C ALA A 21 4.27 -5.14 7.40
N ILE A 22 3.50 -5.34 6.33
CA ILE A 22 2.13 -5.82 6.43
C ILE A 22 2.10 -7.23 7.03
N MET A 23 2.98 -8.10 6.58
CA MET A 23 3.06 -9.47 7.09
C MET A 23 3.39 -9.49 8.59
N LEU A 24 4.33 -8.66 9.01
CA LEU A 24 4.74 -8.59 10.41
C LEU A 24 3.64 -8.02 11.30
N LYS A 25 2.88 -7.06 10.81
CA LYS A 25 1.87 -6.37 11.62
C LYS A 25 0.53 -7.10 11.65
N PHE A 26 0.12 -7.65 10.51
CA PHE A 26 -1.23 -8.21 10.36
C PHE A 26 -1.25 -9.69 10.01
N ASP A 27 -0.10 -10.30 9.83
CA ASP A 27 0.00 -11.69 9.36
C ASP A 27 -0.80 -11.87 8.06
N PHE A 28 -0.74 -10.87 7.19
CA PHE A 28 -1.48 -10.82 5.95
C PHE A 28 -0.51 -10.71 4.78
N LYS A 29 -0.62 -11.64 3.83
CA LYS A 29 0.23 -11.62 2.64
C LYS A 29 -0.50 -10.96 1.48
N ILE A 30 0.05 -9.85 0.98
CA ILE A 30 -0.44 -9.22 -0.22
C ILE A 30 0.44 -9.67 -1.39
N GLY A 31 -0.19 -10.13 -2.48
CA GLY A 31 0.56 -10.65 -3.62
C GLY A 31 1.36 -9.58 -4.35
N ASP A 32 2.47 -10.00 -4.98
CA ASP A 32 3.34 -9.09 -5.73
C ASP A 32 2.59 -8.36 -6.84
N ASP A 33 1.73 -9.07 -7.55
CA ASP A 33 0.96 -8.50 -8.65
C ASP A 33 0.01 -7.43 -8.15
N ARG A 34 -0.67 -7.67 -7.05
CA ARG A 34 -1.60 -6.72 -6.48
C ARG A 34 -0.90 -5.46 -5.97
N ILE A 35 0.20 -5.62 -5.22
CA ILE A 35 0.93 -4.47 -4.71
C ILE A 35 1.50 -3.64 -5.86
N SER A 36 1.99 -4.30 -6.90
CA SER A 36 2.51 -3.62 -8.08
C SER A 36 1.43 -2.82 -8.80
N LYS A 37 0.24 -3.39 -8.96
CA LYS A 37 -0.88 -2.69 -9.60
C LYS A 37 -1.32 -1.47 -8.81
N LEU A 38 -1.37 -1.58 -7.49
CA LEU A 38 -1.72 -0.46 -6.63
C LEU A 38 -0.64 0.62 -6.67
N TYR A 39 0.62 0.22 -6.63
CA TYR A 39 1.75 1.14 -6.68
C TYR A 39 1.79 1.93 -7.98
N ASN A 40 1.50 1.27 -9.10
CA ASN A 40 1.59 1.87 -10.43
C ASN A 40 0.29 2.53 -10.90
N GLY A 41 -0.77 2.46 -10.10
CA GLY A 41 -2.03 3.10 -10.42
C GLY A 41 -2.88 2.36 -11.45
N LYS A 42 -2.58 1.09 -11.71
CA LYS A 42 -3.38 0.28 -12.64
C LYS A 42 -4.72 -0.14 -12.04
N VAL A 43 -4.79 -0.20 -10.72
CA VAL A 43 -6.02 -0.42 -9.98
C VAL A 43 -6.23 0.80 -9.11
N LYS A 44 -7.30 1.56 -9.36
CA LYS A 44 -7.56 2.80 -8.62
C LYS A 44 -8.39 2.57 -7.37
N ASN A 45 -9.20 1.52 -7.37
CA ASN A 45 -10.08 1.21 -6.25
C ASN A 45 -9.48 0.11 -5.40
N TYR A 46 -9.13 0.46 -4.17
CA TYR A 46 -8.69 -0.53 -3.20
C TYR A 46 -9.92 -1.25 -2.65
N GLN A 47 -9.78 -2.54 -2.36
CA GLN A 47 -10.73 -3.19 -1.48
C GLN A 47 -10.59 -2.54 -0.11
N LEU A 48 -11.70 -2.32 0.59
CA LEU A 48 -11.69 -1.62 1.87
C LEU A 48 -10.73 -2.25 2.87
N ARG A 49 -10.73 -3.57 2.96
CA ARG A 49 -9.84 -4.30 3.87
C ARG A 49 -8.37 -4.04 3.55
N THR A 50 -8.01 -4.10 2.26
CA THR A 50 -6.64 -3.86 1.81
C THR A 50 -6.23 -2.42 2.09
N ALA A 51 -7.12 -1.47 1.81
CA ALA A 51 -6.85 -0.06 2.08
C ALA A 51 -6.58 0.20 3.56
N LYS A 52 -7.39 -0.38 4.44
CA LYS A 52 -7.20 -0.25 5.88
C LYS A 52 -5.86 -0.82 6.33
N ILE A 53 -5.51 -2.01 5.85
CA ILE A 53 -4.26 -2.68 6.22
C ILE A 53 -3.07 -1.83 5.80
N ILE A 54 -3.06 -1.36 4.56
CA ILE A 54 -1.95 -0.55 4.04
C ILE A 54 -1.86 0.78 4.80
N ALA A 55 -2.98 1.45 4.97
CA ALA A 55 -3.01 2.74 5.68
C ALA A 55 -2.50 2.61 7.10
N GLU A 56 -2.96 1.62 7.84
CA GLU A 56 -2.51 1.40 9.22
C GLU A 56 -1.03 1.02 9.28
N THR A 57 -0.56 0.21 8.34
CA THR A 57 0.86 -0.17 8.28
C THR A 57 1.74 1.06 8.08
N LEU A 58 1.30 2.00 7.26
CA LEU A 58 2.05 3.23 6.97
C LEU A 58 1.75 4.36 7.95
N GLY A 59 0.76 4.19 8.82
CA GLY A 59 0.37 5.23 9.77
C GLY A 59 -0.29 6.43 9.12
N VAL A 60 -1.01 6.22 8.02
CA VAL A 60 -1.71 7.28 7.28
C VAL A 60 -3.19 6.94 7.17
N THR A 61 -3.98 7.86 6.63
CA THR A 61 -5.42 7.61 6.42
C THR A 61 -5.62 6.91 5.08
N ILE A 62 -6.80 6.33 4.90
CA ILE A 62 -7.19 5.73 3.61
C ILE A 62 -7.17 6.79 2.52
N ASP A 63 -7.63 8.01 2.82
CA ASP A 63 -7.63 9.11 1.85
C ASP A 63 -6.22 9.46 1.37
N ASP A 64 -5.21 9.27 2.22
CA ASP A 64 -3.83 9.57 1.87
C ASP A 64 -3.28 8.64 0.79
N ILE A 65 -3.86 7.47 0.61
CA ILE A 65 -3.42 6.50 -0.40
C ILE A 65 -4.44 6.31 -1.52
N SER A 66 -5.63 6.85 -1.38
CA SER A 66 -6.71 6.68 -2.36
C SER A 66 -6.49 7.58 -3.58
N GLU A 67 -6.66 7.02 -4.77
CA GLU A 67 -6.59 7.74 -6.03
C GLU A 67 -7.98 8.19 -6.52
N VAL A 68 -9.00 7.94 -5.75
CA VAL A 68 -10.38 8.26 -6.08
C VAL A 68 -10.83 9.52 -5.36
#